data_9274aa2a12fb4c421242eb3872b2ad79
#
_entry.id   9274aa2a12fb4c421242eb3872b2ad79
#
_cell.length_a   1.000
_cell.length_b   1.000
_cell.length_c   1.000
_cell.angle_alpha   90.00
_cell.angle_beta   90.00
_cell.angle_gamma   90.00
#
_symmetry.space_group_name_H-M   'P 1'
#
loop_
_entity.id
_entity.type
_entity.pdbx_description
1 polymer ?
#
loop_
_entity_poly.entity_id
_entity_poly.type
_entity_poly.pdbx_seq_one_letter_code
_entity_poly.pdbx_strand_id
1 'polypeptide(L)'
;MKRIVLVFIMTMSILMMSACGKESKQFGEPKKGETVAEINIQDFGSIYVKFFKKEAPKAVENFITHAKDGYYDGVIFHRILEDFMIQGGDPTGTGRGGESIWGKDFEDEFDVNLHPYRGALCMANAGPNTNSSQFFIVQSKNTYDENLLTQFEMYYGVEYDKKAVKNYGEIGGTPWLFEMHTVFGQVYEGYDVLDAVAGVELIDEKNGIPAEQVIIDFIRIFEAD
;
A
#
# COMPACT_ATOMS: atom_id res chain seq x y z
N MET A 1 69.90 3.99 -0.94
CA MET A 1 69.01 3.39 -1.96
C MET A 1 67.59 3.38 -1.37
N LYS A 2 66.74 4.34 -1.71
CA LYS A 2 65.36 4.44 -1.23
C LYS A 2 64.44 3.73 -2.25
N ARG A 3 63.78 2.67 -1.81
CA ARG A 3 62.75 1.97 -2.63
C ARG A 3 61.46 2.74 -2.54
N ILE A 4 60.98 3.26 -3.68
CA ILE A 4 59.68 3.88 -3.86
C ILE A 4 58.70 2.73 -4.14
N VAL A 5 57.72 2.55 -3.23
CA VAL A 5 56.61 1.62 -3.43
C VAL A 5 55.48 2.44 -4.08
N LEU A 6 55.21 2.15 -5.37
CA LEU A 6 54.09 2.72 -6.10
C LEU A 6 52.84 1.93 -5.73
N VAL A 7 51.93 2.58 -4.99
CA VAL A 7 50.60 2.03 -4.71
C VAL A 7 49.70 2.40 -5.88
N PHE A 8 49.30 1.42 -6.69
CA PHE A 8 48.31 1.56 -7.75
C PHE A 8 46.93 1.51 -7.10
N ILE A 9 46.26 2.65 -6.95
CA ILE A 9 44.85 2.73 -6.56
C ILE A 9 44.04 2.50 -7.84
N MET A 10 43.52 1.28 -7.96
CA MET A 10 42.58 0.90 -9.02
C MET A 10 41.20 1.38 -8.61
N THR A 11 40.81 2.55 -9.10
CA THR A 11 39.43 3.08 -8.99
C THR A 11 38.54 2.27 -9.92
N MET A 12 37.84 1.31 -9.33
CA MET A 12 36.78 0.56 -10.02
C MET A 12 35.56 1.48 -10.17
N SER A 13 35.46 2.15 -11.31
CA SER A 13 34.25 2.89 -11.70
C SER A 13 33.15 1.88 -11.93
N ILE A 14 32.25 1.76 -10.96
CA ILE A 14 30.98 1.03 -11.13
C ILE A 14 30.14 1.89 -12.09
N LEU A 15 30.12 1.50 -13.36
CA LEU A 15 29.20 2.02 -14.36
C LEU A 15 27.82 1.48 -13.96
N MET A 16 27.03 2.28 -13.23
CA MET A 16 25.60 2.01 -13.08
C MET A 16 24.97 2.16 -14.47
N MET A 17 24.73 1.03 -15.13
CA MET A 17 23.86 0.99 -16.28
C MET A 17 22.46 1.38 -15.81
N SER A 18 22.12 2.64 -15.98
CA SER A 18 20.76 3.14 -15.84
C SER A 18 19.92 2.44 -16.92
N ALA A 19 19.27 1.33 -16.55
CA ALA A 19 18.24 0.72 -17.36
C ALA A 19 17.11 1.73 -17.45
N CYS A 20 16.99 2.40 -18.60
CA CYS A 20 15.96 3.40 -18.92
C CYS A 20 14.62 2.69 -19.20
N GLY A 21 14.05 2.00 -18.21
CA GLY A 21 12.64 1.71 -18.11
C GLY A 21 12.05 2.78 -17.20
N LYS A 22 11.05 3.54 -17.64
CA LYS A 22 10.33 4.45 -16.75
C LYS A 22 9.83 3.62 -15.58
N GLU A 23 10.39 3.82 -14.39
CA GLU A 23 9.88 3.23 -13.14
C GLU A 23 8.38 3.48 -13.02
N SER A 24 7.66 2.52 -12.48
CA SER A 24 6.25 2.73 -12.20
C SER A 24 6.12 3.92 -11.26
N LYS A 25 5.22 4.85 -11.55
CA LYS A 25 4.89 5.95 -10.65
C LYS A 25 4.48 5.46 -9.26
N GLN A 26 4.05 4.20 -9.17
CA GLN A 26 3.62 3.58 -7.94
C GLN A 26 4.76 3.32 -6.97
N PHE A 27 5.97 3.05 -7.47
CA PHE A 27 7.15 2.79 -6.64
C PHE A 27 8.08 4.00 -6.54
N GLY A 28 9.10 3.91 -5.70
CA GLY A 28 10.08 4.97 -5.43
C GLY A 28 9.61 5.97 -4.38
N GLU A 29 10.55 6.77 -3.93
CA GLU A 29 10.33 7.80 -2.91
C GLU A 29 9.39 8.91 -3.41
N PRO A 30 8.64 9.56 -2.51
CA PRO A 30 7.89 10.74 -2.84
C PRO A 30 8.85 11.88 -3.23
N LYS A 31 8.39 12.76 -4.12
CA LYS A 31 9.17 13.95 -4.49
C LYS A 31 8.99 15.02 -3.44
N LYS A 32 10.01 15.89 -3.31
CA LYS A 32 9.93 17.06 -2.45
C LYS A 32 8.64 17.86 -2.68
N GLY A 33 7.90 18.12 -1.60
CA GLY A 33 6.63 18.83 -1.59
C GLY A 33 5.43 17.97 -2.01
N GLU A 34 5.59 16.68 -2.27
CA GLU A 34 4.44 15.78 -2.43
C GLU A 34 3.79 15.52 -1.06
N THR A 35 2.47 15.56 -1.02
CA THR A 35 1.72 15.22 0.19
C THR A 35 1.83 13.73 0.47
N VAL A 36 2.18 13.38 1.70
CA VAL A 36 2.35 12.03 2.21
C VAL A 36 1.65 11.89 3.55
N ALA A 37 1.51 10.67 4.03
CA ALA A 37 1.00 10.38 5.36
C ALA A 37 1.94 9.46 6.13
N GLU A 38 2.00 9.69 7.44
CA GLU A 38 2.49 8.76 8.43
C GLU A 38 1.28 8.13 9.13
N ILE A 39 1.18 6.81 9.08
CA ILE A 39 0.21 6.02 9.82
C ILE A 39 0.96 5.43 11.01
N ASN A 40 0.79 6.00 12.20
CA ASN A 40 1.43 5.50 13.42
C ASN A 40 0.53 4.45 14.07
N ILE A 41 1.11 3.29 14.35
CA ILE A 41 0.43 2.14 14.94
C ILE A 41 1.02 1.91 16.32
N GLN A 42 0.18 1.93 17.33
CA GLN A 42 0.58 1.80 18.73
C GLN A 42 1.42 0.53 18.93
N ASP A 43 2.55 0.65 19.61
CA ASP A 43 3.51 -0.41 19.92
C ASP A 43 4.26 -1.04 18.72
N PHE A 44 3.93 -0.66 17.47
CA PHE A 44 4.57 -1.18 16.26
C PHE A 44 5.45 -0.14 15.55
N GLY A 45 5.06 1.13 15.53
CA GLY A 45 5.76 2.20 14.83
C GLY A 45 4.95 2.76 13.66
N SER A 46 5.64 3.29 12.64
CA SER A 46 4.99 4.05 11.57
C SER A 46 5.16 3.41 10.20
N ILE A 47 4.09 3.48 9.40
CA ILE A 47 4.07 3.18 7.96
C ILE A 47 3.90 4.51 7.23
N TYR A 48 4.74 4.77 6.21
CA TYR A 48 4.68 5.99 5.43
C TYR A 48 4.14 5.72 4.04
N VAL A 49 3.16 6.51 3.60
CA VAL A 49 2.46 6.33 2.32
C VAL A 49 2.45 7.62 1.50
N LYS A 50 2.63 7.49 0.20
CA LYS A 50 2.42 8.53 -0.79
C LYS A 50 1.10 8.32 -1.51
N PHE A 51 0.55 9.39 -2.10
CA PHE A 51 -0.79 9.40 -2.69
C PHE A 51 -0.79 9.59 -4.20
N PHE A 52 -1.82 9.07 -4.86
CA PHE A 52 -2.08 9.19 -6.30
C PHE A 52 -3.26 10.14 -6.56
N LYS A 53 -3.09 11.43 -6.21
CA LYS A 53 -4.13 12.46 -6.27
C LYS A 53 -4.75 12.69 -7.65
N LYS A 54 -4.05 12.34 -8.73
CA LYS A 54 -4.56 12.50 -10.11
C LYS A 54 -5.41 11.32 -10.53
N GLU A 55 -5.01 10.14 -10.11
CA GLU A 55 -5.59 8.86 -10.48
C GLU A 55 -6.81 8.52 -9.61
N ALA A 56 -6.75 8.87 -8.31
CA ALA A 56 -7.82 8.60 -7.34
C ALA A 56 -8.09 9.84 -6.46
N PRO A 57 -8.57 10.96 -7.05
CA PRO A 57 -8.73 12.23 -6.34
C PRO A 57 -9.69 12.17 -5.16
N LYS A 58 -10.82 11.46 -5.28
CA LYS A 58 -11.82 11.35 -4.20
C LYS A 58 -11.35 10.49 -3.05
N ALA A 59 -10.77 9.32 -3.35
CA ALA A 59 -10.22 8.45 -2.32
C ALA A 59 -9.12 9.16 -1.52
N VAL A 60 -8.24 9.90 -2.20
CA VAL A 60 -7.18 10.69 -1.56
C VAL A 60 -7.76 11.85 -0.74
N GLU A 61 -8.73 12.60 -1.28
CA GLU A 61 -9.38 13.69 -0.54
C GLU A 61 -10.09 13.18 0.71
N ASN A 62 -10.86 12.10 0.59
CA ASN A 62 -11.56 11.45 1.69
C ASN A 62 -10.59 11.02 2.79
N PHE A 63 -9.55 10.28 2.45
CA PHE A 63 -8.56 9.80 3.42
C PHE A 63 -7.81 10.96 4.11
N ILE A 64 -7.32 11.94 3.35
CA ILE A 64 -6.57 13.08 3.90
C ILE A 64 -7.46 13.94 4.81
N THR A 65 -8.72 14.17 4.45
CA THR A 65 -9.64 14.96 5.27
C THR A 65 -9.94 14.26 6.58
N HIS A 66 -10.32 12.98 6.53
CA HIS A 66 -10.52 12.17 7.73
C HIS A 66 -9.27 12.14 8.64
N ALA A 67 -8.08 11.95 8.05
CA ALA A 67 -6.84 11.95 8.82
C ALA A 67 -6.58 13.29 9.53
N LYS A 68 -6.80 14.41 8.84
CA LYS A 68 -6.64 15.76 9.42
C LYS A 68 -7.65 16.07 10.52
N ASP A 69 -8.85 15.50 10.42
CA ASP A 69 -9.92 15.66 11.40
C ASP A 69 -9.78 14.71 12.60
N GLY A 70 -8.72 13.87 12.63
CA GLY A 70 -8.49 12.88 13.69
C GLY A 70 -9.48 11.71 13.67
N TYR A 71 -10.20 11.53 12.55
CA TYR A 71 -11.23 10.48 12.42
C TYR A 71 -10.67 9.06 12.61
N TYR A 72 -9.40 8.85 12.27
CA TYR A 72 -8.74 7.54 12.39
C TYR A 72 -8.01 7.34 13.73
N ASP A 73 -7.93 8.37 14.59
CA ASP A 73 -7.23 8.28 15.87
C ASP A 73 -7.97 7.31 16.81
N GLY A 74 -7.26 6.31 17.30
CA GLY A 74 -7.83 5.24 18.13
C GLY A 74 -8.62 4.17 17.37
N VAL A 75 -8.75 4.27 16.04
CA VAL A 75 -9.41 3.26 15.20
C VAL A 75 -8.50 2.04 15.05
N ILE A 76 -9.09 0.84 15.05
CA ILE A 76 -8.32 -0.40 14.97
C ILE A 76 -8.20 -0.94 13.54
N PHE A 77 -7.15 -1.71 13.29
CA PHE A 77 -7.13 -2.68 12.20
C PHE A 77 -7.96 -3.89 12.63
N HIS A 78 -9.22 -3.90 12.22
CA HIS A 78 -10.21 -4.90 12.66
C HIS A 78 -10.11 -6.23 11.91
N ARG A 79 -9.37 -6.25 10.79
CA ARG A 79 -9.13 -7.46 9.99
C ARG A 79 -7.69 -7.48 9.50
N ILE A 80 -6.97 -8.51 9.89
CA ILE A 80 -5.55 -8.71 9.59
C ILE A 80 -5.39 -10.13 9.06
N LEU A 81 -4.81 -10.27 7.87
CA LEU A 81 -4.51 -11.57 7.27
C LEU A 81 -3.09 -11.52 6.69
N GLU A 82 -2.20 -12.32 7.27
CA GLU A 82 -0.85 -12.50 6.74
C GLU A 82 -0.92 -13.03 5.30
N ASP A 83 0.05 -12.65 4.47
CA ASP A 83 0.08 -12.92 3.02
C ASP A 83 -1.13 -12.38 2.24
N PHE A 84 -1.84 -11.41 2.83
CA PHE A 84 -2.94 -10.73 2.16
C PHE A 84 -2.92 -9.21 2.45
N MET A 85 -3.54 -8.75 3.55
CA MET A 85 -3.68 -7.32 3.85
C MET A 85 -3.97 -7.05 5.34
N ILE A 86 -3.83 -5.78 5.73
CA ILE A 86 -4.35 -5.25 7.00
C ILE A 86 -5.43 -4.22 6.68
N GLN A 87 -6.62 -4.33 7.29
CA GLN A 87 -7.79 -3.48 7.00
C GLN A 87 -8.26 -2.75 8.25
N GLY A 88 -8.47 -1.45 8.11
CA GLY A 88 -8.94 -0.54 9.16
C GLY A 88 -9.85 0.56 8.62
N GLY A 89 -9.96 1.67 9.37
CA GLY A 89 -10.73 2.85 8.95
C GLY A 89 -12.22 2.79 9.27
N ASP A 90 -12.67 1.81 10.07
CA ASP A 90 -14.01 1.73 10.65
C ASP A 90 -13.97 2.16 12.11
N PRO A 91 -14.52 3.32 12.50
CA PRO A 91 -14.53 3.79 13.89
C PRO A 91 -15.29 2.86 14.84
N THR A 92 -16.17 2.00 14.32
CA THR A 92 -16.90 1.03 15.15
C THR A 92 -16.09 -0.25 15.40
N GLY A 93 -15.02 -0.48 14.65
CA GLY A 93 -14.17 -1.66 14.73
C GLY A 93 -14.86 -2.98 14.32
N THR A 94 -16.03 -2.91 13.72
CA THR A 94 -16.84 -4.09 13.36
C THR A 94 -16.66 -4.56 11.92
N GLY A 95 -15.99 -3.74 11.08
CA GLY A 95 -15.88 -3.92 9.65
C GLY A 95 -17.16 -3.56 8.87
N ARG A 96 -18.17 -2.98 9.55
CA ARG A 96 -19.47 -2.62 8.95
C ARG A 96 -19.80 -1.14 9.05
N GLY A 97 -18.98 -0.37 9.76
CA GLY A 97 -19.12 1.05 9.95
C GLY A 97 -18.22 1.85 9.00
N GLY A 98 -18.17 3.14 9.26
CA GLY A 98 -17.42 4.11 8.47
C GLY A 98 -18.29 4.83 7.46
N GLU A 99 -17.97 6.10 7.25
CA GLU A 99 -18.65 6.95 6.26
C GLU A 99 -17.60 7.79 5.51
N SER A 100 -17.94 8.26 4.33
CA SER A 100 -17.09 9.20 3.61
C SER A 100 -17.30 10.62 4.15
N ILE A 101 -16.39 11.53 3.82
CA ILE A 101 -16.51 12.97 4.16
C ILE A 101 -17.77 13.62 3.55
N TRP A 102 -18.42 12.96 2.60
CA TRP A 102 -19.65 13.41 1.96
C TRP A 102 -20.92 12.83 2.58
N GLY A 103 -20.80 11.98 3.63
CA GLY A 103 -21.94 11.33 4.30
C GLY A 103 -22.67 10.31 3.42
N LYS A 104 -22.05 9.80 2.37
CA LYS A 104 -22.56 8.77 1.45
C LYS A 104 -21.39 8.05 0.77
N ASP A 105 -21.65 6.87 0.27
CA ASP A 105 -20.66 6.13 -0.54
C ASP A 105 -20.24 6.92 -1.77
N PHE A 106 -19.00 6.66 -2.24
CA PHE A 106 -18.46 7.26 -3.45
C PHE A 106 -17.94 6.21 -4.43
N GLU A 107 -17.86 6.62 -5.69
CA GLU A 107 -17.48 5.76 -6.81
C GLU A 107 -16.05 5.26 -6.73
N ASP A 108 -15.81 4.12 -7.39
CA ASP A 108 -14.48 3.59 -7.61
C ASP A 108 -13.68 4.47 -8.58
N GLU A 109 -12.38 4.58 -8.34
CA GLU A 109 -11.44 5.34 -9.17
C GLU A 109 -10.30 4.40 -9.60
N PHE A 110 -10.52 3.66 -10.70
CA PHE A 110 -9.54 2.72 -11.22
C PHE A 110 -8.61 3.38 -12.22
N ASP A 111 -7.31 3.09 -12.12
CA ASP A 111 -6.29 3.46 -13.11
C ASP A 111 -5.51 2.21 -13.52
N VAL A 112 -5.39 2.00 -14.82
CA VAL A 112 -4.72 0.82 -15.41
C VAL A 112 -3.23 0.69 -15.06
N ASN A 113 -2.62 1.73 -14.49
CA ASN A 113 -1.22 1.73 -14.07
C ASN A 113 -1.04 1.54 -12.56
N LEU A 114 -2.15 1.53 -11.80
CA LEU A 114 -2.14 1.35 -10.35
C LEU A 114 -2.70 -0.02 -9.98
N HIS A 115 -1.84 -0.85 -9.48
CA HIS A 115 -2.18 -2.23 -9.13
C HIS A 115 -2.08 -2.46 -7.62
N PRO A 116 -2.84 -3.41 -7.06
CA PRO A 116 -2.74 -3.81 -5.66
C PRO A 116 -1.48 -4.66 -5.41
N TYR A 117 -0.29 -4.08 -5.69
CA TYR A 117 0.99 -4.66 -5.31
C TYR A 117 1.19 -4.59 -3.80
N ARG A 118 2.18 -5.31 -3.29
CA ARG A 118 2.61 -5.17 -1.90
C ARG A 118 2.84 -3.70 -1.55
N GLY A 119 2.25 -3.26 -0.44
CA GLY A 119 2.28 -1.88 0.05
C GLY A 119 1.25 -0.95 -0.59
N ALA A 120 0.43 -1.41 -1.54
CA ALA A 120 -0.66 -0.60 -2.07
C ALA A 120 -1.68 -0.25 -0.98
N LEU A 121 -2.04 1.05 -0.89
CA LEU A 121 -3.11 1.55 -0.05
C LEU A 121 -4.38 1.62 -0.90
N CYS A 122 -5.40 0.86 -0.51
CA CYS A 122 -6.61 0.64 -1.27
C CYS A 122 -7.86 0.97 -0.47
N MET A 123 -8.93 1.42 -1.14
CA MET A 123 -10.25 1.54 -0.50
C MET A 123 -10.88 0.16 -0.30
N ALA A 124 -11.36 -0.10 0.91
CA ALA A 124 -12.27 -1.21 1.15
C ALA A 124 -13.67 -0.82 0.72
N ASN A 125 -14.40 -1.77 0.12
CA ASN A 125 -15.78 -1.57 -0.33
C ASN A 125 -16.62 -2.84 -0.11
N ALA A 126 -17.93 -2.71 -0.18
CA ALA A 126 -18.91 -3.80 -0.09
C ALA A 126 -19.50 -4.17 -1.48
N GLY A 127 -18.81 -3.79 -2.55
CA GLY A 127 -19.18 -3.95 -3.94
C GLY A 127 -18.89 -2.67 -4.73
N PRO A 128 -19.15 -2.63 -6.03
CA PRO A 128 -18.83 -1.49 -6.87
C PRO A 128 -19.42 -0.16 -6.35
N ASN A 129 -18.60 0.89 -6.31
CA ASN A 129 -18.99 2.24 -5.92
C ASN A 129 -19.55 2.38 -4.49
N THR A 130 -19.05 1.58 -3.54
CA THR A 130 -19.43 1.65 -2.12
C THR A 130 -18.27 2.01 -1.22
N ASN A 131 -17.37 2.88 -1.69
CA ASN A 131 -16.24 3.37 -0.90
C ASN A 131 -16.71 4.30 0.22
N SER A 132 -16.13 4.15 1.41
CA SER A 132 -16.43 4.96 2.59
C SER A 132 -15.15 5.46 3.27
N SER A 133 -14.96 5.28 4.57
CA SER A 133 -13.71 5.57 5.27
C SER A 133 -12.76 4.38 5.37
N GLN A 134 -13.25 3.14 5.13
CA GLN A 134 -12.43 1.95 5.31
C GLN A 134 -11.38 1.81 4.21
N PHE A 135 -10.19 1.41 4.62
CA PHE A 135 -9.06 1.16 3.74
C PHE A 135 -8.30 -0.11 4.13
N PHE A 136 -7.50 -0.62 3.23
CA PHE A 136 -6.54 -1.68 3.55
C PHE A 136 -5.18 -1.41 2.91
N ILE A 137 -4.14 -2.00 3.50
CA ILE A 137 -2.79 -1.99 2.95
C ILE A 137 -2.45 -3.43 2.56
N VAL A 138 -2.09 -3.64 1.30
CA VAL A 138 -1.68 -4.95 0.79
C VAL A 138 -0.36 -5.36 1.42
N GLN A 139 -0.35 -6.48 2.14
CA GLN A 139 0.86 -6.99 2.77
C GLN A 139 1.49 -8.15 1.99
N SER A 140 0.70 -8.87 1.20
CA SER A 140 1.11 -10.09 0.50
C SER A 140 2.47 -9.97 -0.22
N LYS A 141 3.38 -10.89 0.11
CA LYS A 141 4.67 -11.10 -0.56
C LYS A 141 4.59 -12.14 -1.67
N ASN A 142 3.42 -12.77 -1.84
CA ASN A 142 3.23 -13.82 -2.83
C ASN A 142 3.44 -13.25 -4.23
N THR A 143 4.30 -13.90 -4.98
CA THR A 143 4.63 -13.54 -6.37
C THR A 143 3.91 -14.46 -7.34
N TYR A 144 3.68 -13.96 -8.54
CA TYR A 144 2.85 -14.62 -9.56
C TYR A 144 3.58 -14.66 -10.89
N ASP A 145 3.63 -15.85 -11.50
CA ASP A 145 4.13 -15.99 -12.85
C ASP A 145 3.08 -15.60 -13.90
N GLU A 146 3.49 -15.45 -15.15
CA GLU A 146 2.63 -15.07 -16.27
C GLU A 146 1.46 -16.04 -16.47
N ASN A 147 1.68 -17.35 -16.24
CA ASN A 147 0.64 -18.35 -16.42
C ASN A 147 -0.49 -18.20 -15.41
N LEU A 148 -0.14 -17.92 -14.15
CA LEU A 148 -1.12 -17.71 -13.07
C LEU A 148 -1.86 -16.39 -13.26
N LEU A 149 -1.17 -15.33 -13.69
CA LEU A 149 -1.81 -14.05 -14.01
C LEU A 149 -2.78 -14.19 -15.19
N THR A 150 -2.43 -14.92 -16.23
CA THR A 150 -3.35 -15.23 -17.34
C THR A 150 -4.61 -15.97 -16.86
N GLN A 151 -4.51 -16.84 -15.85
CA GLN A 151 -5.71 -17.46 -15.26
C GLN A 151 -6.58 -16.43 -14.54
N PHE A 152 -5.99 -15.46 -13.83
CA PHE A 152 -6.74 -14.37 -13.23
C PHE A 152 -7.39 -13.45 -14.27
N GLU A 153 -6.71 -13.13 -15.37
CA GLU A 153 -7.30 -12.39 -16.48
C GLU A 153 -8.57 -13.08 -17.00
N MET A 154 -8.49 -14.38 -17.24
CA MET A 154 -9.64 -15.16 -17.72
C MET A 154 -10.79 -15.23 -16.71
N TYR A 155 -10.48 -15.29 -15.40
CA TYR A 155 -11.48 -15.45 -14.35
C TYR A 155 -12.15 -14.14 -13.97
N TYR A 156 -11.36 -13.05 -13.87
CA TYR A 156 -11.83 -11.73 -13.39
C TYR A 156 -12.15 -10.76 -14.54
N GLY A 157 -11.77 -11.10 -15.79
CA GLY A 157 -12.04 -10.24 -16.96
C GLY A 157 -11.17 -8.98 -17.00
N VAL A 158 -9.99 -9.02 -16.40
CA VAL A 158 -8.99 -7.94 -16.39
C VAL A 158 -7.84 -8.26 -17.33
N GLU A 159 -6.97 -7.29 -17.62
CA GLU A 159 -5.75 -7.48 -18.39
C GLU A 159 -4.54 -6.94 -17.64
N TYR A 160 -3.44 -7.70 -17.60
CA TYR A 160 -2.16 -7.27 -17.03
C TYR A 160 -1.17 -6.97 -18.14
N ASP A 161 -0.69 -5.74 -18.23
CA ASP A 161 0.39 -5.40 -19.13
C ASP A 161 1.71 -6.10 -18.73
N LYS A 162 2.70 -6.10 -19.61
CA LYS A 162 4.02 -6.74 -19.36
C LYS A 162 4.71 -6.19 -18.11
N LYS A 163 4.45 -4.94 -17.75
CA LYS A 163 5.01 -4.31 -16.55
C LYS A 163 4.33 -4.82 -15.31
N ALA A 164 3.00 -4.97 -15.34
CA ALA A 164 2.24 -5.56 -14.25
C ALA A 164 2.67 -7.01 -14.00
N VAL A 165 2.80 -7.82 -15.05
CA VAL A 165 3.31 -9.20 -14.96
C VAL A 165 4.68 -9.24 -14.30
N LYS A 166 5.63 -8.41 -14.75
CA LYS A 166 6.95 -8.29 -14.13
C LYS A 166 6.86 -7.91 -12.66
N ASN A 167 6.10 -6.89 -12.33
CA ASN A 167 6.02 -6.37 -10.97
C ASN A 167 5.37 -7.38 -10.00
N TYR A 168 4.30 -8.08 -10.40
CA TYR A 168 3.72 -9.14 -9.57
C TYR A 168 4.69 -10.32 -9.38
N GLY A 169 5.57 -10.58 -10.35
CA GLY A 169 6.62 -11.58 -10.24
C GLY A 169 7.77 -11.20 -9.32
N GLU A 170 8.03 -9.90 -9.13
CA GLU A 170 9.17 -9.40 -8.33
C GLU A 170 8.75 -8.87 -6.95
N ILE A 171 7.59 -8.24 -6.84
CA ILE A 171 7.15 -7.48 -5.66
C ILE A 171 6.06 -8.22 -4.89
N GLY A 172 5.23 -8.97 -5.60
CA GLY A 172 4.05 -9.62 -5.05
C GLY A 172 2.84 -8.69 -4.96
N GLY A 173 1.82 -9.15 -4.26
CA GLY A 173 0.57 -8.40 -4.08
C GLY A 173 -0.68 -9.27 -4.20
N THR A 174 -1.79 -8.66 -4.62
CA THR A 174 -3.11 -9.30 -4.71
C THR A 174 -3.74 -9.05 -6.08
N PRO A 175 -3.22 -9.66 -7.17
CA PRO A 175 -3.64 -9.35 -8.54
C PRO A 175 -5.14 -9.49 -8.76
N TRP A 176 -5.81 -10.41 -8.08
CA TRP A 176 -7.26 -10.62 -8.18
C TRP A 176 -8.11 -9.45 -7.68
N LEU A 177 -7.51 -8.46 -6.98
CA LEU A 177 -8.20 -7.24 -6.53
C LEU A 177 -8.04 -6.06 -7.50
N PHE A 178 -7.29 -6.25 -8.60
CA PHE A 178 -7.14 -5.23 -9.63
C PHE A 178 -8.49 -4.90 -10.27
N GLU A 179 -8.80 -3.61 -10.43
CA GLU A 179 -10.11 -3.10 -10.89
C GLU A 179 -11.32 -3.54 -10.03
N MET A 180 -11.06 -3.97 -8.78
CA MET A 180 -12.11 -4.22 -7.77
C MET A 180 -12.04 -3.24 -6.61
N HIS A 181 -10.84 -2.70 -6.33
CA HIS A 181 -10.61 -1.75 -5.26
C HIS A 181 -9.75 -0.59 -5.76
N THR A 182 -10.15 0.63 -5.44
CA THR A 182 -9.40 1.85 -5.77
C THR A 182 -8.04 1.84 -5.09
N VAL A 183 -6.96 1.81 -5.86
CA VAL A 183 -5.59 2.02 -5.36
C VAL A 183 -5.33 3.52 -5.33
N PHE A 184 -5.19 4.11 -4.15
CA PHE A 184 -5.03 5.56 -4.00
C PHE A 184 -3.72 6.01 -3.36
N GLY A 185 -2.89 5.05 -2.92
CA GLY A 185 -1.58 5.31 -2.35
C GLY A 185 -0.67 4.10 -2.40
N GLN A 186 0.58 4.30 -1.95
CA GLN A 186 1.61 3.27 -1.87
C GLN A 186 2.52 3.53 -0.68
N VAL A 187 2.77 2.49 0.10
CA VAL A 187 3.82 2.49 1.12
C VAL A 187 5.18 2.69 0.46
N TYR A 188 5.98 3.60 0.99
CA TYR A 188 7.37 3.80 0.57
C TYR A 188 8.37 3.52 1.71
N GLU A 189 7.92 3.57 2.97
CA GLU A 189 8.73 3.27 4.17
C GLU A 189 7.87 2.58 5.24
N GLY A 190 8.47 1.74 6.12
CA GLY A 190 7.75 1.04 7.20
C GLY A 190 7.19 -0.33 6.79
N TYR A 191 7.77 -0.99 5.78
CA TYR A 191 7.37 -2.35 5.38
C TYR A 191 7.61 -3.40 6.49
N ASP A 192 8.58 -3.19 7.36
CA ASP A 192 8.83 -4.02 8.53
C ASP A 192 7.71 -3.88 9.56
N VAL A 193 7.19 -2.66 9.76
CA VAL A 193 6.00 -2.41 10.60
C VAL A 193 4.77 -3.07 9.99
N LEU A 194 4.55 -2.95 8.67
CA LEU A 194 3.46 -3.63 7.96
C LEU A 194 3.49 -5.15 8.19
N ASP A 195 4.68 -5.75 8.07
CA ASP A 195 4.87 -7.19 8.31
C ASP A 195 4.65 -7.57 9.77
N ALA A 196 5.15 -6.77 10.71
CA ALA A 196 4.96 -7.02 12.14
C ALA A 196 3.47 -6.99 12.53
N VAL A 197 2.72 -6.02 12.00
CA VAL A 197 1.25 -5.96 12.19
C VAL A 197 0.55 -7.15 11.57
N ALA A 198 0.96 -7.57 10.37
CA ALA A 198 0.33 -8.73 9.72
C ALA A 198 0.60 -10.07 10.43
N GLY A 199 1.70 -10.15 11.20
CA GLY A 199 2.09 -11.34 11.96
C GLY A 199 1.53 -11.44 13.37
N VAL A 200 0.56 -10.60 13.78
CA VAL A 200 -0.05 -10.66 15.11
C VAL A 200 -0.86 -11.94 15.32
N GLU A 201 -0.98 -12.38 16.55
CA GLU A 201 -1.84 -13.51 16.91
C GLU A 201 -3.32 -13.20 16.60
N LEU A 202 -4.02 -14.18 16.02
CA LEU A 202 -5.43 -14.06 15.67
C LEU A 202 -6.28 -14.99 16.55
N ILE A 203 -7.43 -14.49 17.03
CA ILE A 203 -8.45 -15.34 17.69
C ILE A 203 -9.37 -16.01 16.67
N ASP A 204 -9.43 -15.48 15.46
CA ASP A 204 -10.16 -16.07 14.33
C ASP A 204 -9.34 -15.90 13.05
N GLU A 205 -8.52 -16.91 12.74
CA GLU A 205 -7.66 -16.92 11.56
C GLU A 205 -8.45 -16.81 10.26
N LYS A 206 -9.65 -17.39 10.20
CA LYS A 206 -10.47 -17.39 8.99
C LYS A 206 -10.97 -15.99 8.64
N ASN A 207 -11.37 -15.24 9.66
CA ASN A 207 -11.90 -13.88 9.49
C ASN A 207 -10.83 -12.80 9.71
N GLY A 208 -9.64 -13.17 10.17
CA GLY A 208 -8.53 -12.27 10.42
C GLY A 208 -8.74 -11.37 11.63
N ILE A 209 -9.38 -11.86 12.69
CA ILE A 209 -9.65 -11.07 13.90
C ILE A 209 -8.44 -11.17 14.82
N PRO A 210 -7.72 -10.03 15.10
CA PRO A 210 -6.56 -10.06 15.99
C PRO A 210 -6.95 -10.38 17.44
N ALA A 211 -6.07 -11.08 18.16
CA ALA A 211 -6.25 -11.44 19.56
C ALA A 211 -6.21 -10.21 20.47
N GLU A 212 -5.34 -9.27 20.13
CA GLU A 212 -5.26 -7.95 20.78
C GLU A 212 -5.54 -6.86 19.76
N GLN A 213 -6.12 -5.74 20.19
CA GLN A 213 -6.42 -4.63 19.30
C GLN A 213 -5.15 -4.00 18.73
N VAL A 214 -5.07 -3.89 17.42
CA VAL A 214 -4.02 -3.15 16.72
C VAL A 214 -4.56 -1.76 16.41
N ILE A 215 -4.07 -0.75 17.13
CA ILE A 215 -4.65 0.59 17.19
C ILE A 215 -3.84 1.55 16.30
N ILE A 216 -4.51 2.33 15.48
CA ILE A 216 -3.95 3.51 14.82
C ILE A 216 -3.88 4.60 15.88
N ASP A 217 -2.67 4.99 16.32
CA ASP A 217 -2.50 6.06 17.30
C ASP A 217 -2.87 7.41 16.67
N PHE A 218 -2.34 7.69 15.49
CA PHE A 218 -2.71 8.83 14.65
C PHE A 218 -2.35 8.62 13.19
N ILE A 219 -2.95 9.44 12.31
CA ILE A 219 -2.49 9.59 10.91
C ILE A 219 -2.13 11.05 10.68
N ARG A 220 -0.84 11.32 10.44
CA ARG A 220 -0.32 12.66 10.17
C ARG A 220 -0.10 12.89 8.68
N ILE A 221 -0.65 13.99 8.15
CA ILE A 221 -0.45 14.43 6.77
C ILE A 221 0.61 15.52 6.73
N PHE A 222 1.60 15.37 5.85
CA PHE A 222 2.70 16.34 5.71
C PHE A 222 3.23 16.38 4.27
N GLU A 223 4.18 17.28 3.98
CA GLU A 223 4.87 17.34 2.70
C GLU A 223 6.24 16.65 2.81
N ALA A 224 6.57 15.82 1.83
CA ALA A 224 7.88 15.18 1.74
C ALA A 224 9.01 16.21 1.57
N ASP A 225 10.17 15.98 2.18
CA ASP A 225 11.35 16.86 2.20
C ASP A 225 12.12 16.86 0.85
#